data_4d4ea7bafdbc4af83e5280069de168b2
#
_entry.id   4d4ea7bafdbc4af83e5280069de168b2
#
_cell.length_a   1.000
_cell.length_b   1.000
_cell.length_c   1.000
_cell.angle_alpha   90.00
_cell.angle_beta   90.00
_cell.angle_gamma   90.00
#
_symmetry.space_group_name_H-M   'P 1'
#
loop_
_entity.id
_entity.type
_entity.pdbx_description
1 polymer ?
#
loop_
_entity_poly.entity_id
_entity_poly.type
_entity_poly.pdbx_seq_one_letter_code
_entity_poly.pdbx_strand_id
1 'polypeptide(L)'
;MESVLAIFAAIDDPRDHTAQYELPALLFIALAATLCGARSCVDIADFAAANRADLADIVALPADATPSHDTFSRLFRLLDPEPLEAALRRFAAALRRGLGLGPAEGTVAVDGKRLRRGYERGRAHMPPLMVGIWDGETRLSLAARAGTDGNEVAATLAALQTVSLQGCIVTGDALHCHPAMARQVHAQGGHYLLKLKANHGPLLAAAQAAFTAAEAAGTLRWSSTEDNANDRIEHRCGCVFSAPAAASAFPGLVAFGRIDSTRTKRGGKTESKTHYVVMSQRLPTWRMLSITRRHWSVENHLHRSLDVVFREDDARTRKDNAPGNLSVIRRMALDILRAHPLPRSIARKMNLARWNKPFFFELFSYVR
;
A
#
# COMPACT_ATOMS: atom_id res chain seq x y z
N MET A 1 -9.36 -14.53 15.98
CA MET A 1 -10.03 -15.05 14.76
C MET A 1 -11.45 -14.56 14.64
N GLU A 2 -12.23 -14.55 15.71
CA GLU A 2 -13.61 -14.02 15.71
C GLU A 2 -13.72 -12.61 15.12
N SER A 3 -12.78 -11.71 15.44
CA SER A 3 -12.78 -10.35 14.87
C SER A 3 -12.59 -10.33 13.33
N VAL A 4 -11.80 -11.25 12.77
CA VAL A 4 -11.62 -11.35 11.31
C VAL A 4 -12.90 -11.87 10.65
N LEU A 5 -13.54 -12.90 11.24
CA LEU A 5 -14.81 -13.42 10.75
C LEU A 5 -15.93 -12.38 10.81
N ALA A 6 -16.02 -11.61 11.91
CA ALA A 6 -16.97 -10.51 12.06
C ALA A 6 -16.76 -9.41 10.99
N ILE A 7 -15.50 -9.10 10.65
CA ILE A 7 -15.19 -8.15 9.57
C ILE A 7 -15.69 -8.66 8.22
N PHE A 8 -15.52 -9.95 7.94
CA PHE A 8 -15.96 -10.55 6.69
C PHE A 8 -17.50 -10.79 6.66
N ALA A 9 -18.12 -11.04 7.80
CA ALA A 9 -19.57 -11.18 7.90
C ALA A 9 -20.37 -9.91 7.56
N ALA A 10 -19.69 -8.75 7.55
CA ALA A 10 -20.30 -7.48 7.14
C ALA A 10 -20.23 -7.25 5.61
N ILE A 11 -19.82 -8.24 4.83
CA ILE A 11 -19.81 -8.22 3.36
C ILE A 11 -21.03 -9.00 2.86
N ASP A 12 -21.80 -8.38 1.98
CA ASP A 12 -22.95 -9.06 1.35
C ASP A 12 -22.43 -10.16 0.40
N ASP A 13 -23.02 -11.34 0.51
CA ASP A 13 -22.64 -12.49 -0.34
C ASP A 13 -23.22 -12.30 -1.75
N PRO A 14 -22.37 -12.16 -2.78
CA PRO A 14 -22.83 -11.98 -4.15
C PRO A 14 -23.31 -13.30 -4.79
N ARG A 15 -23.19 -14.42 -4.08
CA ARG A 15 -23.59 -15.73 -4.58
C ARG A 15 -25.05 -16.02 -4.27
N ASP A 16 -25.61 -16.97 -4.98
CA ASP A 16 -26.95 -17.46 -4.75
C ASP A 16 -27.10 -18.06 -3.32
N HIS A 17 -28.30 -17.97 -2.72
CA HIS A 17 -28.61 -18.53 -1.39
C HIS A 17 -28.52 -20.06 -1.32
N THR A 18 -28.28 -20.74 -2.43
CA THR A 18 -27.92 -22.15 -2.46
C THR A 18 -26.42 -22.42 -2.21
N ALA A 19 -25.63 -21.37 -1.91
CA ALA A 19 -24.20 -21.50 -1.66
C ALA A 19 -23.93 -22.39 -0.43
N GLN A 20 -23.18 -23.48 -0.63
CA GLN A 20 -22.89 -24.49 0.39
C GLN A 20 -22.01 -23.96 1.54
N TYR A 21 -21.18 -22.96 1.28
CA TYR A 21 -20.23 -22.40 2.22
C TYR A 21 -20.53 -20.92 2.46
N GLU A 22 -20.52 -20.50 3.71
CA GLU A 22 -20.66 -19.09 4.07
C GLU A 22 -19.52 -18.23 3.53
N LEU A 23 -19.83 -16.99 3.12
CA LEU A 23 -18.83 -16.04 2.61
C LEU A 23 -17.72 -15.76 3.61
N PRO A 24 -17.99 -15.47 4.91
CA PRO A 24 -16.95 -15.25 5.90
C PRO A 24 -15.98 -16.40 6.04
N ALA A 25 -16.50 -17.65 5.98
CA ALA A 25 -15.67 -18.85 6.05
C ALA A 25 -14.71 -18.94 4.87
N LEU A 26 -15.18 -18.72 3.64
CA LEU A 26 -14.35 -18.75 2.44
C LEU A 26 -13.26 -17.67 2.46
N LEU A 27 -13.60 -16.44 2.86
CA LEU A 27 -12.64 -15.34 2.95
C LEU A 27 -11.60 -15.59 4.05
N PHE A 28 -12.03 -16.16 5.19
CA PHE A 28 -11.09 -16.56 6.26
C PHE A 28 -10.13 -17.65 5.77
N ILE A 29 -10.64 -18.70 5.12
CA ILE A 29 -9.81 -19.79 4.55
C ILE A 29 -8.81 -19.20 3.54
N ALA A 30 -9.24 -18.30 2.67
CA ALA A 30 -8.36 -17.69 1.69
C ALA A 30 -7.25 -16.84 2.36
N LEU A 31 -7.57 -16.09 3.42
CA LEU A 31 -6.59 -15.35 4.20
C LEU A 31 -5.61 -16.28 4.91
N ALA A 32 -6.10 -17.33 5.57
CA ALA A 32 -5.31 -18.35 6.27
C ALA A 32 -4.36 -19.09 5.31
N ALA A 33 -4.87 -19.52 4.16
CA ALA A 33 -4.07 -20.13 3.11
C ALA A 33 -2.99 -19.19 2.58
N THR A 34 -3.33 -17.90 2.37
CA THR A 34 -2.39 -16.88 1.90
C THR A 34 -1.29 -16.61 2.93
N LEU A 35 -1.59 -16.60 4.23
CA LEU A 35 -0.60 -16.54 5.32
C LEU A 35 0.36 -17.74 5.29
N CYS A 36 -0.13 -18.90 4.87
CA CYS A 36 0.67 -20.11 4.66
C CYS A 36 1.30 -20.21 3.27
N GLY A 37 1.19 -19.17 2.43
CA GLY A 37 1.87 -19.06 1.15
C GLY A 37 1.11 -19.58 -0.06
N ALA A 38 -0.21 -19.75 0.02
CA ALA A 38 -1.06 -19.98 -1.14
C ALA A 38 -1.01 -18.80 -2.11
N ARG A 39 -0.97 -19.08 -3.42
CA ARG A 39 -0.81 -18.07 -4.49
C ARG A 39 -1.95 -18.06 -5.49
N SER A 40 -2.71 -19.16 -5.54
CA SER A 40 -3.81 -19.40 -6.47
C SER A 40 -5.03 -19.97 -5.76
N CYS A 41 -6.18 -19.96 -6.43
CA CYS A 41 -7.38 -20.61 -5.90
C CYS A 41 -7.21 -22.12 -5.72
N VAL A 42 -6.34 -22.76 -6.52
CA VAL A 42 -5.98 -24.17 -6.35
C VAL A 42 -5.25 -24.37 -5.02
N ASP A 43 -4.21 -23.56 -4.75
CA ASP A 43 -3.47 -23.66 -3.49
C ASP A 43 -4.37 -23.40 -2.27
N ILE A 44 -5.36 -22.49 -2.40
CA ILE A 44 -6.34 -22.20 -1.32
C ILE A 44 -7.22 -23.44 -1.08
N ALA A 45 -7.69 -24.09 -2.12
CA ALA A 45 -8.49 -25.32 -2.00
C ALA A 45 -7.68 -26.48 -1.42
N ASP A 46 -6.43 -26.67 -1.86
CA ASP A 46 -5.52 -27.68 -1.32
C ASP A 46 -5.23 -27.44 0.17
N PHE A 47 -5.02 -26.16 0.56
CA PHE A 47 -4.87 -25.78 1.95
C PHE A 47 -6.13 -26.10 2.77
N ALA A 48 -7.32 -25.82 2.24
CA ALA A 48 -8.58 -26.12 2.91
C ALA A 48 -8.76 -27.63 3.12
N ALA A 49 -8.44 -28.42 2.12
CA ALA A 49 -8.51 -29.89 2.22
C ALA A 49 -7.50 -30.44 3.25
N ALA A 50 -6.26 -29.98 3.19
CA ALA A 50 -5.19 -30.45 4.07
C ALA A 50 -5.39 -30.04 5.56
N ASN A 51 -6.09 -28.94 5.83
CA ASN A 51 -6.30 -28.40 7.18
C ASN A 51 -7.77 -28.43 7.61
N ARG A 52 -8.57 -29.30 7.00
CA ARG A 52 -10.02 -29.35 7.21
C ARG A 52 -10.43 -29.46 8.69
N ALA A 53 -9.78 -30.34 9.44
CA ALA A 53 -10.08 -30.54 10.86
C ALA A 53 -9.89 -29.25 11.67
N ASP A 54 -8.76 -28.58 11.52
CA ASP A 54 -8.46 -27.33 12.21
C ASP A 54 -9.38 -26.17 11.78
N LEU A 55 -9.76 -26.16 10.50
CA LEU A 55 -10.67 -25.14 9.97
C LEU A 55 -12.10 -25.35 10.48
N ALA A 56 -12.54 -26.59 10.65
CA ALA A 56 -13.87 -26.91 11.17
C ALA A 56 -14.07 -26.45 12.63
N ASP A 57 -12.99 -26.28 13.40
CA ASP A 57 -13.02 -25.69 14.75
C ASP A 57 -13.20 -24.15 14.72
N ILE A 58 -13.03 -23.51 13.56
CA ILE A 58 -13.03 -22.06 13.42
C ILE A 58 -14.22 -21.56 12.59
N VAL A 59 -14.57 -22.28 11.53
CA VAL A 59 -15.60 -21.92 10.56
C VAL A 59 -16.52 -23.10 10.30
N ALA A 60 -17.80 -22.82 10.01
CA ALA A 60 -18.73 -23.86 9.63
C ALA A 60 -18.34 -24.49 8.29
N LEU A 61 -18.03 -25.77 8.33
CA LEU A 61 -17.76 -26.59 7.14
C LEU A 61 -18.65 -27.84 7.13
N PRO A 62 -19.19 -28.27 5.98
CA PRO A 62 -19.91 -29.53 5.87
C PRO A 62 -19.05 -30.73 6.30
N ALA A 63 -19.68 -31.78 6.82
CA ALA A 63 -18.98 -32.89 7.45
C ALA A 63 -17.90 -33.55 6.56
N ASP A 64 -18.16 -33.71 5.27
CA ASP A 64 -17.28 -34.46 4.37
C ASP A 64 -16.83 -33.65 3.12
N ALA A 65 -16.94 -32.31 3.17
CA ALA A 65 -16.60 -31.48 2.03
C ALA A 65 -15.74 -30.28 2.41
N THR A 66 -14.89 -29.89 1.48
CA THR A 66 -14.12 -28.64 1.51
C THR A 66 -14.35 -27.83 0.24
N PRO A 67 -14.23 -26.48 0.28
CA PRO A 67 -14.43 -25.66 -0.89
C PRO A 67 -13.42 -26.00 -2.00
N SER A 68 -13.91 -26.21 -3.22
CA SER A 68 -13.07 -26.46 -4.39
C SER A 68 -12.40 -25.19 -4.90
N HIS A 69 -11.42 -25.35 -5.79
CA HIS A 69 -10.77 -24.21 -6.44
C HIS A 69 -11.76 -23.39 -7.28
N ASP A 70 -12.78 -24.02 -7.86
CA ASP A 70 -13.84 -23.32 -8.61
C ASP A 70 -14.71 -22.47 -7.69
N THR A 71 -14.99 -22.94 -6.45
CA THR A 71 -15.69 -22.16 -5.43
C THR A 71 -14.94 -20.85 -5.15
N PHE A 72 -13.63 -20.91 -4.88
CA PHE A 72 -12.82 -19.71 -4.65
C PHE A 72 -12.68 -18.83 -5.90
N SER A 73 -12.47 -19.43 -7.08
CA SER A 73 -12.36 -18.71 -8.34
C SER A 73 -13.64 -17.94 -8.65
N ARG A 74 -14.80 -18.62 -8.50
CA ARG A 74 -16.12 -17.98 -8.72
C ARG A 74 -16.39 -16.88 -7.69
N LEU A 75 -16.08 -17.14 -6.41
CA LEU A 75 -16.23 -16.13 -5.36
C LEU A 75 -15.46 -14.86 -5.69
N PHE A 76 -14.14 -14.95 -5.91
CA PHE A 76 -13.30 -13.77 -6.14
C PHE A 76 -13.64 -13.02 -7.43
N ARG A 77 -14.25 -13.66 -8.39
CA ARG A 77 -14.75 -13.03 -9.62
C ARG A 77 -16.02 -12.22 -9.37
N LEU A 78 -16.96 -12.77 -8.58
CA LEU A 78 -18.27 -12.18 -8.33
C LEU A 78 -18.26 -11.13 -7.22
N LEU A 79 -17.36 -11.28 -6.24
CA LEU A 79 -17.28 -10.40 -5.09
C LEU A 79 -17.00 -8.95 -5.54
N ASP A 80 -17.88 -8.03 -5.14
CA ASP A 80 -17.68 -6.61 -5.38
C ASP A 80 -16.42 -6.14 -4.63
N PRO A 81 -15.49 -5.46 -5.30
CA PRO A 81 -14.27 -4.93 -4.67
C PRO A 81 -14.55 -3.97 -3.52
N GLU A 82 -15.56 -3.12 -3.60
CA GLU A 82 -15.78 -2.04 -2.63
C GLU A 82 -16.09 -2.54 -1.21
N PRO A 83 -16.99 -3.51 -0.96
CA PRO A 83 -17.16 -4.14 0.35
C PRO A 83 -15.91 -4.81 0.89
N LEU A 84 -15.11 -5.47 0.04
CA LEU A 84 -13.86 -6.10 0.46
C LEU A 84 -12.76 -5.08 0.79
N GLU A 85 -12.69 -3.99 0.05
CA GLU A 85 -11.84 -2.83 0.37
C GLU A 85 -12.25 -2.18 1.70
N ALA A 86 -13.56 -2.08 1.96
CA ALA A 86 -14.09 -1.64 3.27
C ALA A 86 -13.71 -2.60 4.39
N ALA A 87 -13.73 -3.91 4.13
CA ALA A 87 -13.26 -4.92 5.08
C ALA A 87 -11.75 -4.78 5.37
N LEU A 88 -10.92 -4.47 4.37
CA LEU A 88 -9.50 -4.18 4.59
C LEU A 88 -9.31 -2.99 5.54
N ARG A 89 -10.08 -1.91 5.39
CA ARG A 89 -9.99 -0.74 6.29
C ARG A 89 -10.39 -1.09 7.73
N ARG A 90 -11.50 -1.84 7.91
CA ARG A 90 -11.92 -2.35 9.24
C ARG A 90 -10.85 -3.27 9.84
N PHE A 91 -10.29 -4.14 9.04
CA PHE A 91 -9.20 -5.02 9.42
C PHE A 91 -7.94 -4.24 9.84
N ALA A 92 -7.52 -3.24 9.06
CA ALA A 92 -6.38 -2.38 9.40
C ALA A 92 -6.61 -1.65 10.73
N ALA A 93 -7.83 -1.13 10.96
CA ALA A 93 -8.19 -0.49 12.22
C ALA A 93 -8.17 -1.48 13.40
N ALA A 94 -8.68 -2.70 13.22
CA ALA A 94 -8.65 -3.75 14.24
C ALA A 94 -7.21 -4.18 14.57
N LEU A 95 -6.38 -4.38 13.55
CA LEU A 95 -4.97 -4.72 13.71
C LEU A 95 -4.21 -3.61 14.46
N ARG A 96 -4.42 -2.34 14.10
CA ARG A 96 -3.81 -1.19 14.79
C ARG A 96 -4.21 -1.16 16.28
N ARG A 97 -5.49 -1.35 16.59
CA ARG A 97 -5.96 -1.44 17.99
C ARG A 97 -5.30 -2.58 18.73
N GLY A 98 -5.19 -3.76 18.12
CA GLY A 98 -4.54 -4.93 18.71
C GLY A 98 -3.06 -4.72 18.98
N LEU A 99 -2.40 -3.83 18.23
CA LEU A 99 -1.02 -3.41 18.45
C LEU A 99 -0.88 -2.21 19.41
N GLY A 100 -1.98 -1.68 19.96
CA GLY A 100 -1.95 -0.48 20.79
C GLY A 100 -1.65 0.81 20.02
N LEU A 101 -1.86 0.82 18.70
CA LEU A 101 -1.63 1.97 17.82
C LEU A 101 -2.92 2.78 17.67
N GLY A 102 -2.79 4.11 17.75
CA GLY A 102 -3.85 5.06 17.42
C GLY A 102 -4.11 5.18 15.91
N PRO A 103 -4.88 6.19 15.47
CA PRO A 103 -4.98 6.58 14.06
C PRO A 103 -3.59 6.77 13.43
N ALA A 104 -3.52 6.75 12.10
CA ALA A 104 -2.25 7.01 11.42
C ALA A 104 -1.79 8.44 11.73
N GLU A 105 -0.53 8.58 12.08
CA GLU A 105 0.14 9.84 12.35
C GLU A 105 1.43 9.93 11.54
N GLY A 106 1.82 11.14 11.15
CA GLY A 106 3.06 11.34 10.41
C GLY A 106 2.92 11.16 8.90
N THR A 107 3.59 10.20 8.29
CA THR A 107 3.66 10.08 6.82
C THR A 107 2.70 9.03 6.28
N VAL A 108 1.81 9.44 5.40
CA VAL A 108 0.94 8.55 4.62
C VAL A 108 1.40 8.54 3.17
N ALA A 109 1.85 7.41 2.67
CA ALA A 109 2.28 7.27 1.28
C ALA A 109 1.14 6.73 0.41
N VAL A 110 1.01 7.30 -0.78
CA VAL A 110 0.08 6.86 -1.81
C VAL A 110 0.87 6.38 -3.01
N ASP A 111 0.56 5.18 -3.48
CA ASP A 111 1.20 4.64 -4.67
C ASP A 111 0.31 3.61 -5.36
N GLY A 112 0.41 3.56 -6.69
CA GLY A 112 -0.30 2.63 -7.54
C GLY A 112 0.57 1.46 -7.98
N LYS A 113 0.04 0.24 -7.89
CA LYS A 113 0.69 -0.98 -8.37
C LYS A 113 -0.15 -1.67 -9.44
N ARG A 114 0.43 -1.91 -10.61
CA ARG A 114 -0.20 -2.72 -11.65
C ARG A 114 0.01 -4.19 -11.41
N LEU A 115 -1.07 -4.98 -11.50
CA LEU A 115 -1.05 -6.45 -11.38
C LEU A 115 -0.66 -7.05 -12.74
N ARG A 116 0.63 -7.15 -13.01
CA ARG A 116 1.22 -7.35 -14.36
C ARG A 116 0.62 -8.47 -15.18
N ARG A 117 0.23 -9.59 -14.57
CA ARG A 117 -0.37 -10.75 -15.27
C ARG A 117 -1.87 -10.90 -15.04
N GLY A 118 -2.51 -9.94 -14.38
CA GLY A 118 -3.93 -9.95 -14.03
C GLY A 118 -4.89 -9.61 -15.17
N TYR A 119 -4.46 -9.64 -16.43
CA TYR A 119 -5.27 -9.30 -17.61
C TYR A 119 -5.62 -10.52 -18.46
N GLU A 120 -6.77 -10.49 -19.13
CA GLU A 120 -7.18 -11.53 -20.08
C GLU A 120 -6.41 -11.42 -21.41
N ARG A 121 -5.94 -12.57 -21.94
CA ARG A 121 -5.31 -12.59 -23.26
C ARG A 121 -6.33 -12.25 -24.34
N GLY A 122 -5.90 -11.52 -25.36
CA GLY A 122 -6.71 -11.21 -26.53
C GLY A 122 -7.56 -9.95 -26.45
N ARG A 123 -7.58 -9.27 -25.32
CA ARG A 123 -8.17 -7.93 -25.20
C ARG A 123 -7.06 -6.89 -25.12
N ALA A 124 -7.18 -5.71 -25.72
CA ALA A 124 -6.20 -4.60 -25.59
C ALA A 124 -6.19 -4.10 -24.14
N HIS A 125 -5.27 -4.63 -23.31
CA HIS A 125 -5.44 -4.48 -21.87
C HIS A 125 -4.30 -3.82 -21.20
N MET A 126 -4.71 -2.88 -20.37
CA MET A 126 -3.89 -2.46 -19.23
C MET A 126 -4.09 -3.44 -18.06
N PRO A 127 -3.01 -3.89 -17.43
CA PRO A 127 -3.12 -4.68 -16.21
C PRO A 127 -3.94 -3.93 -15.15
N PRO A 128 -4.79 -4.63 -14.35
CA PRO A 128 -5.54 -4.02 -13.28
C PRO A 128 -4.61 -3.22 -12.37
N LEU A 129 -5.08 -2.08 -11.91
CA LEU A 129 -4.37 -1.17 -11.03
C LEU A 129 -4.91 -1.30 -9.61
N MET A 130 -4.03 -1.39 -8.63
CA MET A 130 -4.36 -1.28 -7.21
C MET A 130 -3.65 -0.08 -6.63
N VAL A 131 -4.39 0.91 -6.16
CA VAL A 131 -3.85 2.01 -5.37
C VAL A 131 -3.80 1.60 -3.91
N GLY A 132 -2.66 1.81 -3.25
CA GLY A 132 -2.46 1.57 -1.83
C GLY A 132 -2.30 2.87 -1.04
N ILE A 133 -2.93 2.94 0.11
CA ILE A 133 -2.69 3.95 1.13
C ILE A 133 -1.90 3.27 2.26
N TRP A 134 -0.73 3.79 2.54
CA TRP A 134 0.30 3.15 3.35
C TRP A 134 0.76 4.06 4.48
N ASP A 135 0.75 3.56 5.70
CA ASP A 135 1.35 4.24 6.84
C ASP A 135 2.88 4.05 6.82
N GLY A 136 3.60 5.13 6.57
CA GLY A 136 5.05 5.12 6.48
C GLY A 136 5.77 4.86 7.81
N GLU A 137 5.09 5.08 8.94
CA GLU A 137 5.65 4.87 10.27
C GLU A 137 5.53 3.40 10.69
N THR A 138 4.32 2.85 10.64
CA THR A 138 4.02 1.48 11.07
C THR A 138 4.26 0.45 9.99
N ARG A 139 4.35 0.89 8.73
CA ARG A 139 4.45 0.04 7.53
C ARG A 139 3.27 -0.90 7.36
N LEU A 140 2.08 -0.43 7.71
CA LEU A 140 0.82 -1.16 7.53
C LEU A 140 -0.02 -0.50 6.44
N SER A 141 -0.82 -1.28 5.75
CA SER A 141 -1.82 -0.77 4.81
C SER A 141 -2.94 -0.08 5.59
N LEU A 142 -3.37 1.09 5.15
CA LEU A 142 -4.55 1.79 5.68
C LEU A 142 -5.78 1.51 4.81
N ALA A 143 -5.57 1.48 3.50
CA ALA A 143 -6.58 1.17 2.50
C ALA A 143 -5.92 0.65 1.22
N ALA A 144 -6.71 0.01 0.39
CA ALA A 144 -6.40 -0.26 -1.01
C ALA A 144 -7.66 -0.08 -1.83
N ARG A 145 -7.51 0.31 -3.11
CA ARG A 145 -8.62 0.45 -4.04
C ARG A 145 -8.23 0.02 -5.44
N ALA A 146 -9.11 -0.74 -6.07
CA ALA A 146 -8.98 -1.07 -7.48
C ALA A 146 -9.24 0.17 -8.34
N GLY A 147 -8.36 0.43 -9.30
CA GLY A 147 -8.53 1.52 -10.26
C GLY A 147 -9.43 1.10 -11.41
N THR A 148 -10.53 1.83 -11.61
CA THR A 148 -11.40 1.65 -12.78
C THR A 148 -10.69 2.26 -14.00
N ASP A 149 -10.70 1.54 -15.13
CA ASP A 149 -10.13 1.98 -16.41
C ASP A 149 -8.68 2.48 -16.34
N GLY A 150 -7.92 2.02 -15.34
CA GLY A 150 -6.52 2.40 -15.15
C GLY A 150 -6.30 3.85 -14.68
N ASN A 151 -7.35 4.56 -14.26
CA ASN A 151 -7.27 5.92 -13.74
C ASN A 151 -6.77 5.93 -12.29
N GLU A 152 -5.46 6.04 -12.13
CA GLU A 152 -4.79 6.02 -10.83
C GLU A 152 -5.15 7.23 -9.96
N VAL A 153 -5.31 8.41 -10.57
CA VAL A 153 -5.65 9.63 -9.83
C VAL A 153 -7.05 9.52 -9.22
N ALA A 154 -8.03 9.08 -9.99
CA ALA A 154 -9.40 8.89 -9.49
C ALA A 154 -9.46 7.83 -8.37
N ALA A 155 -8.79 6.69 -8.56
CA ALA A 155 -8.71 5.64 -7.55
C ALA A 155 -8.03 6.13 -6.26
N THR A 156 -6.96 6.94 -6.40
CA THR A 156 -6.26 7.56 -5.26
C THR A 156 -7.18 8.49 -4.47
N LEU A 157 -7.87 9.40 -5.16
CA LEU A 157 -8.79 10.34 -4.50
C LEU A 157 -9.89 9.57 -3.76
N ALA A 158 -10.48 8.57 -4.40
CA ALA A 158 -11.50 7.73 -3.78
C ALA A 158 -10.97 6.92 -2.57
N ALA A 159 -9.74 6.39 -2.65
CA ALA A 159 -9.11 5.70 -1.52
C ALA A 159 -8.83 6.64 -0.34
N LEU A 160 -8.30 7.84 -0.61
CA LEU A 160 -8.02 8.84 0.43
C LEU A 160 -9.28 9.32 1.17
N GLN A 161 -10.44 9.39 0.50
CA GLN A 161 -11.70 9.73 1.15
C GLN A 161 -12.10 8.77 2.27
N THR A 162 -11.56 7.57 2.26
CA THR A 162 -11.94 6.49 3.19
C THR A 162 -11.03 6.38 4.42
N VAL A 163 -10.00 7.21 4.53
CA VAL A 163 -9.04 7.22 5.64
C VAL A 163 -8.96 8.61 6.27
N SER A 164 -8.69 8.68 7.57
CA SER A 164 -8.42 9.95 8.24
C SER A 164 -7.03 10.45 7.89
N LEU A 165 -6.94 11.71 7.45
CA LEU A 165 -5.67 12.38 7.13
C LEU A 165 -5.31 13.46 8.15
N GLN A 166 -6.09 13.60 9.22
CA GLN A 166 -5.90 14.65 10.23
C GLN A 166 -4.46 14.63 10.77
N GLY A 167 -3.73 15.72 10.56
CA GLY A 167 -2.33 15.87 11.01
C GLY A 167 -1.30 15.04 10.24
N CYS A 168 -1.72 14.24 9.25
CA CYS A 168 -0.81 13.45 8.41
C CYS A 168 -0.17 14.29 7.31
N ILE A 169 0.99 13.85 6.84
CA ILE A 169 1.64 14.36 5.62
C ILE A 169 1.51 13.29 4.53
N VAL A 170 0.66 13.57 3.56
CA VAL A 170 0.45 12.67 2.42
C VAL A 170 1.57 12.86 1.41
N THR A 171 2.18 11.75 1.00
CA THR A 171 3.24 11.74 -0.01
C THR A 171 2.80 10.96 -1.23
N GLY A 172 3.18 11.44 -2.41
CA GLY A 172 2.89 10.80 -3.69
C GLY A 172 3.98 11.10 -4.70
N ASP A 173 4.04 10.28 -5.73
CA ASP A 173 4.90 10.52 -6.87
C ASP A 173 4.40 11.72 -7.72
N ALA A 174 5.04 11.95 -8.87
CA ALA A 174 4.68 13.09 -9.71
C ALA A 174 3.28 12.98 -10.35
N LEU A 175 2.73 11.79 -10.52
CA LEU A 175 1.38 11.59 -11.02
C LEU A 175 0.35 12.14 -10.03
N HIS A 176 0.64 11.99 -8.73
CA HIS A 176 -0.21 12.48 -7.65
C HIS A 176 -0.01 13.97 -7.33
N CYS A 177 1.00 14.62 -7.92
CA CYS A 177 1.16 16.08 -7.84
C CYS A 177 0.08 16.77 -8.70
N HIS A 178 -1.15 16.86 -8.15
CA HIS A 178 -2.33 17.35 -8.86
C HIS A 178 -3.18 18.24 -7.95
N PRO A 179 -3.78 19.34 -8.47
CA PRO A 179 -4.59 20.25 -7.65
C PRO A 179 -5.75 19.58 -6.90
N ALA A 180 -6.39 18.55 -7.50
CA ALA A 180 -7.46 17.80 -6.83
C ALA A 180 -6.94 17.05 -5.60
N MET A 181 -5.76 16.43 -5.71
CA MET A 181 -5.08 15.76 -4.60
C MET A 181 -4.79 16.73 -3.45
N ALA A 182 -4.21 17.90 -3.78
CA ALA A 182 -3.89 18.94 -2.80
C ALA A 182 -5.14 19.43 -2.07
N ARG A 183 -6.23 19.73 -2.81
CA ARG A 183 -7.52 20.13 -2.21
C ARG A 183 -8.10 19.08 -1.28
N GLN A 184 -8.09 17.83 -1.71
CA GLN A 184 -8.65 16.74 -0.91
C GLN A 184 -7.88 16.52 0.38
N VAL A 185 -6.56 16.49 0.33
CA VAL A 185 -5.71 16.34 1.52
C VAL A 185 -5.98 17.47 2.52
N HIS A 186 -6.09 18.71 2.04
CA HIS A 186 -6.44 19.86 2.88
C HIS A 186 -7.83 19.77 3.48
N ALA A 187 -8.83 19.37 2.68
CA ALA A 187 -10.20 19.25 3.15
C ALA A 187 -10.34 18.20 4.28
N GLN A 188 -9.42 17.24 4.35
CA GLN A 188 -9.36 16.21 5.40
C GLN A 188 -8.40 16.56 6.55
N GLY A 189 -7.94 17.82 6.66
CA GLY A 189 -7.05 18.29 7.74
C GLY A 189 -5.62 17.78 7.66
N GLY A 190 -5.21 17.25 6.49
CA GLY A 190 -3.87 16.78 6.22
C GLY A 190 -2.98 17.82 5.54
N HIS A 191 -1.70 17.49 5.45
CA HIS A 191 -0.68 18.19 4.68
C HIS A 191 -0.18 17.30 3.55
N TYR A 192 0.46 17.89 2.54
CA TYR A 192 1.08 17.11 1.47
C TYR A 192 2.57 17.45 1.28
N LEU A 193 3.31 16.45 0.80
CA LEU A 193 4.63 16.56 0.20
C LEU A 193 4.60 15.73 -1.09
N LEU A 194 4.49 16.39 -2.24
CA LEU A 194 4.31 15.74 -3.53
C LEU A 194 5.50 16.03 -4.45
N LYS A 195 5.91 15.00 -5.20
CA LYS A 195 7.02 15.10 -6.14
C LYS A 195 6.61 15.93 -7.36
N LEU A 196 7.41 16.94 -7.68
CA LEU A 196 7.19 17.83 -8.81
C LEU A 196 8.06 17.40 -10.00
N LYS A 197 7.46 17.26 -11.16
CA LYS A 197 8.13 16.97 -12.45
C LYS A 197 7.52 17.82 -13.58
N ALA A 198 7.97 17.55 -14.81
CA ALA A 198 7.57 18.27 -16.01
C ALA A 198 6.06 18.18 -16.37
N ASN A 199 5.29 17.27 -15.74
CA ASN A 199 3.84 17.25 -15.85
C ASN A 199 3.16 18.54 -15.32
N HIS A 200 3.87 19.33 -14.49
CA HIS A 200 3.52 20.66 -14.02
C HIS A 200 4.61 21.66 -14.40
N GLY A 201 4.83 21.85 -15.72
CA GLY A 201 5.90 22.69 -16.26
C GLY A 201 6.00 24.09 -15.65
N PRO A 202 4.92 24.89 -15.61
CA PRO A 202 4.97 26.23 -15.02
C PRO A 202 5.36 26.24 -13.52
N LEU A 203 4.83 25.28 -12.75
CA LEU A 203 5.15 25.16 -11.34
C LEU A 203 6.61 24.70 -11.11
N LEU A 204 7.09 23.81 -11.95
CA LEU A 204 8.48 23.36 -11.92
C LEU A 204 9.43 24.51 -12.28
N ALA A 205 9.12 25.29 -13.31
CA ALA A 205 9.91 26.47 -13.69
C ALA A 205 9.94 27.51 -12.57
N ALA A 206 8.81 27.76 -11.91
CA ALA A 206 8.75 28.65 -10.77
C ALA A 206 9.63 28.16 -9.59
N ALA A 207 9.60 26.85 -9.31
CA ALA A 207 10.46 26.25 -8.29
C ALA A 207 11.95 26.42 -8.65
N GLN A 208 12.33 26.08 -9.88
CA GLN A 208 13.71 26.20 -10.36
C GLN A 208 14.21 27.64 -10.29
N ALA A 209 13.41 28.63 -10.76
CA ALA A 209 13.76 30.03 -10.70
C ALA A 209 13.94 30.52 -9.25
N ALA A 210 13.03 30.12 -8.34
CA ALA A 210 13.13 30.47 -6.93
C ALA A 210 14.41 29.94 -6.28
N PHE A 211 14.79 28.68 -6.56
CA PHE A 211 16.05 28.12 -6.05
C PHE A 211 17.28 28.77 -6.65
N THR A 212 17.29 29.06 -7.95
CA THR A 212 18.39 29.78 -8.61
C THR A 212 18.62 31.16 -8.02
N ALA A 213 17.55 31.92 -7.81
CA ALA A 213 17.61 33.25 -7.19
C ALA A 213 18.10 33.16 -5.73
N ALA A 214 17.59 32.20 -4.96
CA ALA A 214 17.99 32.02 -3.55
C ALA A 214 19.45 31.53 -3.42
N GLU A 215 19.94 30.75 -4.36
CA GLU A 215 21.32 30.29 -4.44
C GLU A 215 22.27 31.46 -4.75
N ALA A 216 21.92 32.27 -5.74
CA ALA A 216 22.66 33.52 -6.06
C ALA A 216 22.69 34.48 -4.89
N ALA A 217 21.63 34.57 -4.10
CA ALA A 217 21.56 35.39 -2.90
C ALA A 217 22.23 34.79 -1.66
N GLY A 218 22.76 33.57 -1.73
CA GLY A 218 23.38 32.91 -0.59
C GLY A 218 22.43 32.58 0.58
N THR A 219 21.13 32.52 0.34
CA THR A 219 20.10 32.37 1.38
C THR A 219 19.69 30.91 1.63
N LEU A 220 20.12 29.98 0.80
CA LEU A 220 19.79 28.55 0.95
C LEU A 220 20.45 27.92 2.18
N ARG A 221 19.67 27.15 2.93
CA ARG A 221 20.15 26.33 4.05
C ARG A 221 20.03 24.87 3.68
N TRP A 222 21.17 24.22 3.53
CA TRP A 222 21.27 22.82 3.14
C TRP A 222 21.36 21.90 4.37
N SER A 223 20.76 20.74 4.27
CA SER A 223 20.97 19.58 5.16
C SER A 223 21.28 18.37 4.32
N SER A 224 22.07 17.45 4.84
CA SER A 224 22.44 16.23 4.14
C SER A 224 22.14 14.98 4.96
N THR A 225 21.95 13.88 4.26
CA THR A 225 21.85 12.54 4.83
C THR A 225 22.65 11.57 3.97
N GLU A 226 23.26 10.60 4.61
CA GLU A 226 23.97 9.51 3.93
C GLU A 226 23.37 8.16 4.32
N ASP A 227 23.21 7.29 3.34
CA ASP A 227 22.72 5.94 3.49
C ASP A 227 23.69 4.97 2.86
N ASN A 228 24.07 3.95 3.62
CA ASN A 228 24.91 2.87 3.15
C ASN A 228 24.11 1.56 3.25
N ALA A 229 23.54 1.09 2.14
CA ALA A 229 22.75 -0.13 2.10
C ALA A 229 22.81 -0.81 0.73
N ASN A 230 22.77 -2.14 0.72
CA ASN A 230 22.70 -2.95 -0.49
C ASN A 230 23.82 -2.64 -1.50
N ASP A 231 25.08 -2.61 -1.06
CA ASP A 231 26.27 -2.35 -1.87
C ASP A 231 26.25 -1.00 -2.62
N ARG A 232 25.59 -0.01 -2.06
CA ARG A 232 25.56 1.34 -2.60
C ARG A 232 25.58 2.38 -1.47
N ILE A 233 26.25 3.49 -1.75
CA ILE A 233 26.20 4.69 -0.92
C ILE A 233 25.29 5.68 -1.62
N GLU A 234 24.32 6.22 -0.88
CA GLU A 234 23.43 7.26 -1.37
C GLU A 234 23.54 8.49 -0.47
N HIS A 235 24.07 9.55 -1.03
CA HIS A 235 24.17 10.86 -0.39
C HIS A 235 23.05 11.74 -0.91
N ARG A 236 22.30 12.38 -0.01
CA ARG A 236 21.23 13.32 -0.34
C ARG A 236 21.47 14.65 0.36
N CYS A 237 21.50 15.72 -0.42
CA CYS A 237 21.43 17.08 0.09
C CYS A 237 20.06 17.67 -0.22
N GLY A 238 19.51 18.45 0.68
CA GLY A 238 18.24 19.12 0.45
C GLY A 238 18.23 20.55 0.98
N CYS A 239 17.33 21.35 0.46
CA CYS A 239 16.98 22.66 0.96
C CYS A 239 15.49 22.95 0.76
N VAL A 240 14.94 23.82 1.60
CA VAL A 240 13.53 24.23 1.57
C VAL A 240 13.48 25.74 1.40
N PHE A 241 12.64 26.18 0.47
CA PHE A 241 12.40 27.58 0.19
C PHE A 241 10.89 27.90 0.18
N SER A 242 10.49 29.04 0.70
CA SER A 242 9.08 29.46 0.68
C SER A 242 8.62 29.67 -0.76
N ALA A 243 7.44 29.18 -1.09
CA ALA A 243 6.87 29.37 -2.40
C ALA A 243 6.56 30.86 -2.64
N PRO A 244 6.93 31.44 -3.80
CA PRO A 244 6.59 32.81 -4.13
C PRO A 244 5.07 32.93 -4.35
N ALA A 245 4.50 34.13 -4.12
CA ALA A 245 3.08 34.39 -4.30
C ALA A 245 2.55 34.01 -5.69
N ALA A 246 3.37 34.18 -6.73
CA ALA A 246 3.03 33.78 -8.10
C ALA A 246 2.75 32.27 -8.27
N ALA A 247 3.19 31.42 -7.36
CA ALA A 247 2.93 29.98 -7.36
C ALA A 247 1.65 29.58 -6.59
N SER A 248 0.91 30.55 -6.05
CA SER A 248 -0.30 30.34 -5.21
C SER A 248 -1.48 29.67 -5.91
N ALA A 249 -1.44 29.53 -7.23
CA ALA A 249 -2.45 28.82 -8.01
C ALA A 249 -2.53 27.30 -7.66
N PHE A 250 -1.45 26.74 -7.09
CA PHE A 250 -1.50 25.34 -6.62
C PHE A 250 -2.05 25.31 -5.18
N PRO A 251 -3.14 24.56 -4.93
CA PRO A 251 -3.90 24.65 -3.68
C PRO A 251 -3.05 24.39 -2.43
N GLY A 252 -3.02 25.36 -1.53
CA GLY A 252 -2.33 25.27 -0.24
C GLY A 252 -0.81 25.19 -0.31
N LEU A 253 -0.19 25.55 -1.43
CA LEU A 253 1.26 25.54 -1.57
C LEU A 253 1.91 26.60 -0.67
N VAL A 254 2.82 26.15 0.19
CA VAL A 254 3.57 27.01 1.14
C VAL A 254 5.06 27.03 0.84
N ALA A 255 5.62 25.89 0.40
CA ALA A 255 7.05 25.78 0.19
C ALA A 255 7.40 24.83 -0.94
N PHE A 256 8.56 25.07 -1.55
CA PHE A 256 9.27 24.15 -2.42
C PHE A 256 10.42 23.48 -1.68
N GLY A 257 10.71 22.22 -2.02
CA GLY A 257 11.92 21.51 -1.64
C GLY A 257 12.73 21.13 -2.87
N ARG A 258 14.06 21.27 -2.78
CA ARG A 258 15.02 20.71 -3.73
C ARG A 258 15.83 19.64 -3.03
N ILE A 259 16.00 18.50 -3.70
CA ILE A 259 16.76 17.35 -3.21
C ILE A 259 17.71 16.91 -4.29
N ASP A 260 19.00 17.04 -4.02
CA ASP A 260 20.09 16.55 -4.87
C ASP A 260 20.55 15.21 -4.29
N SER A 261 20.41 14.13 -5.06
CA SER A 261 20.81 12.78 -4.66
C SER A 261 21.95 12.28 -5.53
N THR A 262 22.99 11.79 -4.89
CA THR A 262 24.11 11.13 -5.54
C THR A 262 24.17 9.68 -5.07
N ARG A 263 24.13 8.75 -6.01
CA ARG A 263 24.16 7.32 -5.75
C ARG A 263 25.40 6.69 -6.37
N THR A 264 26.26 6.16 -5.53
CA THR A 264 27.47 5.44 -5.94
C THR A 264 27.28 3.95 -5.73
N LYS A 265 27.38 3.15 -6.78
CA LYS A 265 27.34 1.69 -6.71
C LYS A 265 28.74 1.14 -6.39
N ARG A 266 28.80 -0.03 -5.76
CA ARG A 266 30.03 -0.79 -5.58
C ARG A 266 30.59 -1.13 -6.96
N GLY A 267 31.68 -0.50 -7.37
CA GLY A 267 32.21 -0.50 -8.74
C GLY A 267 32.37 0.90 -9.33
N GLY A 268 32.07 1.94 -8.54
CA GLY A 268 32.47 3.32 -8.84
C GLY A 268 31.51 4.10 -9.75
N LYS A 269 30.47 3.49 -10.31
CA LYS A 269 29.50 4.24 -11.12
C LYS A 269 28.63 5.13 -10.24
N THR A 270 28.72 6.43 -10.47
CA THR A 270 27.95 7.45 -9.74
C THR A 270 26.85 8.02 -10.63
N GLU A 271 25.68 8.13 -10.09
CA GLU A 271 24.50 8.79 -10.72
C GLU A 271 24.03 9.93 -9.82
N SER A 272 23.87 11.12 -10.37
CA SER A 272 23.31 12.29 -9.67
C SER A 272 21.96 12.66 -10.26
N LYS A 273 21.00 13.03 -9.38
CA LYS A 273 19.65 13.45 -9.77
C LYS A 273 19.17 14.56 -8.85
N THR A 274 18.58 15.59 -9.46
CA THR A 274 17.86 16.65 -8.74
C THR A 274 16.36 16.35 -8.79
N HIS A 275 15.70 16.49 -7.65
CA HIS A 275 14.27 16.34 -7.49
C HIS A 275 13.69 17.60 -6.84
N TYR A 276 12.49 17.97 -7.27
CA TYR A 276 11.72 19.04 -6.64
C TYR A 276 10.46 18.45 -6.01
N VAL A 277 10.03 19.06 -4.90
CA VAL A 277 8.80 18.73 -4.22
C VAL A 277 8.01 19.98 -3.89
N VAL A 278 6.69 19.85 -3.82
CA VAL A 278 5.75 20.88 -3.35
C VAL A 278 5.22 20.48 -1.99
N MET A 279 5.08 21.44 -1.09
CA MET A 279 4.64 21.20 0.28
C MET A 279 3.59 22.22 0.71
N SER A 280 2.55 21.73 1.38
CA SER A 280 1.51 22.57 1.99
C SER A 280 1.86 23.05 3.42
N GLN A 281 2.99 22.62 3.92
CA GLN A 281 3.55 23.04 5.19
C GLN A 281 5.05 23.26 5.02
N ARG A 282 5.59 24.35 5.56
CA ARG A 282 7.04 24.54 5.57
C ARG A 282 7.68 23.62 6.59
N LEU A 283 8.39 22.62 6.09
CA LEU A 283 9.11 21.64 6.92
C LEU A 283 10.58 22.06 7.10
N PRO A 284 11.22 21.72 8.22
CA PRO A 284 12.67 21.72 8.31
C PRO A 284 13.25 20.77 7.26
N THR A 285 14.40 21.12 6.68
CA THR A 285 15.02 20.37 5.57
C THR A 285 15.24 18.90 5.92
N TRP A 286 15.75 18.61 7.12
CA TRP A 286 15.98 17.25 7.58
C TRP A 286 14.68 16.41 7.61
N ARG A 287 13.56 17.05 8.00
CA ARG A 287 12.25 16.38 8.03
C ARG A 287 11.73 16.12 6.62
N MET A 288 11.87 17.08 5.70
CA MET A 288 11.56 16.87 4.27
C MET A 288 12.33 15.69 3.70
N LEU A 289 13.65 15.60 3.93
CA LEU A 289 14.49 14.48 3.48
C LEU A 289 14.02 13.15 4.08
N SER A 290 13.71 13.12 5.37
CA SER A 290 13.20 11.93 6.06
C SER A 290 11.87 11.47 5.47
N ILE A 291 10.91 12.37 5.27
CA ILE A 291 9.58 12.05 4.70
C ILE A 291 9.71 11.56 3.25
N THR A 292 10.52 12.23 2.44
CA THR A 292 10.78 11.80 1.06
C THR A 292 11.36 10.39 1.02
N ARG A 293 12.26 10.06 1.95
CA ARG A 293 12.81 8.72 2.08
C ARG A 293 11.75 7.69 2.49
N ARG A 294 10.85 8.04 3.41
CA ARG A 294 9.76 7.18 3.85
C ARG A 294 8.76 6.88 2.76
N HIS A 295 8.52 7.80 1.84
CA HIS A 295 7.69 7.53 0.65
C HIS A 295 8.21 6.30 -0.11
N TRP A 296 9.54 6.16 -0.29
CA TRP A 296 10.15 4.99 -0.94
C TRP A 296 9.95 3.68 -0.16
N SER A 297 9.48 3.75 1.09
CA SER A 297 9.18 2.56 1.87
C SER A 297 8.02 1.75 1.27
N VAL A 298 7.09 2.40 0.57
CA VAL A 298 5.97 1.71 -0.09
C VAL A 298 6.50 0.76 -1.18
N GLU A 299 7.43 1.21 -2.02
CA GLU A 299 8.05 0.35 -3.03
C GLU A 299 8.87 -0.78 -2.41
N ASN A 300 9.73 -0.44 -1.43
CA ASN A 300 10.69 -1.39 -0.86
C ASN A 300 10.05 -2.39 0.11
N HIS A 301 8.99 -2.02 0.81
CA HIS A 301 8.37 -2.87 1.83
C HIS A 301 7.02 -3.43 1.38
N LEU A 302 6.13 -2.63 0.77
CA LEU A 302 4.84 -3.13 0.32
C LEU A 302 4.99 -3.87 -1.01
N HIS A 303 5.33 -3.17 -2.09
CA HIS A 303 5.33 -3.75 -3.43
C HIS A 303 6.33 -4.89 -3.57
N ARG A 304 7.56 -4.70 -3.07
CA ARG A 304 8.56 -5.76 -3.08
C ARG A 304 8.12 -7.01 -2.30
N SER A 305 7.43 -6.85 -1.15
CA SER A 305 6.93 -8.00 -0.39
C SER A 305 5.84 -8.73 -1.16
N LEU A 306 4.90 -8.00 -1.76
CA LEU A 306 3.86 -8.57 -2.61
C LEU A 306 4.45 -9.32 -3.81
N ASP A 307 5.50 -8.80 -4.44
CA ASP A 307 6.10 -9.41 -5.63
C ASP A 307 7.04 -10.58 -5.29
N VAL A 308 7.89 -10.42 -4.30
CA VAL A 308 8.92 -11.43 -3.99
C VAL A 308 8.36 -12.56 -3.12
N VAL A 309 7.56 -12.22 -2.08
CA VAL A 309 7.07 -13.21 -1.13
C VAL A 309 5.72 -13.81 -1.60
N PHE A 310 4.75 -12.96 -1.93
CA PHE A 310 3.43 -13.42 -2.36
C PHE A 310 3.34 -13.71 -3.86
N ARG A 311 4.38 -13.39 -4.64
CA ARG A 311 4.45 -13.61 -6.09
C ARG A 311 3.28 -12.98 -6.84
N GLU A 312 2.87 -11.78 -6.43
CA GLU A 312 1.70 -11.10 -6.97
C GLU A 312 1.82 -10.82 -8.47
N ASP A 313 3.00 -10.41 -8.94
CA ASP A 313 3.26 -10.18 -10.36
C ASP A 313 3.21 -11.46 -11.21
N ASP A 314 3.35 -12.64 -10.60
CA ASP A 314 3.23 -13.93 -11.29
C ASP A 314 1.79 -14.50 -11.26
N ALA A 315 0.89 -13.90 -10.49
CA ALA A 315 -0.49 -14.36 -10.34
C ALA A 315 -1.24 -14.33 -11.68
N ARG A 316 -1.85 -15.46 -12.03
CA ARG A 316 -2.57 -15.65 -13.31
C ARG A 316 -4.09 -15.63 -13.16
N THR A 317 -4.59 -15.23 -12.01
CA THR A 317 -6.00 -14.93 -11.82
C THR A 317 -6.32 -13.63 -12.59
N ARG A 318 -7.20 -13.71 -13.59
CA ARG A 318 -7.31 -12.66 -14.62
C ARG A 318 -8.72 -12.16 -14.84
N LYS A 319 -9.74 -12.94 -14.42
CA LYS A 319 -11.13 -12.65 -14.75
C LYS A 319 -11.78 -11.74 -13.73
N ASP A 320 -12.56 -10.81 -14.23
CA ASP A 320 -13.46 -9.95 -13.46
C ASP A 320 -12.72 -9.26 -12.28
N ASN A 321 -13.30 -9.30 -11.09
CA ASN A 321 -12.76 -8.67 -9.88
C ASN A 321 -11.65 -9.48 -9.18
N ALA A 322 -11.42 -10.73 -9.60
CA ALA A 322 -10.56 -11.65 -8.87
C ALA A 322 -9.11 -11.17 -8.67
N PRO A 323 -8.43 -10.52 -9.64
CA PRO A 323 -7.08 -9.99 -9.41
C PRO A 323 -7.02 -8.98 -8.27
N GLY A 324 -7.94 -8.02 -8.24
CA GLY A 324 -8.06 -6.98 -7.22
C GLY A 324 -8.38 -7.56 -5.85
N ASN A 325 -9.38 -8.44 -5.78
CA ASN A 325 -9.82 -9.06 -4.54
C ASN A 325 -8.71 -9.91 -3.89
N LEU A 326 -7.99 -10.71 -4.66
CA LEU A 326 -6.85 -11.47 -4.16
C LEU A 326 -5.69 -10.55 -3.72
N SER A 327 -5.53 -9.40 -4.37
CA SER A 327 -4.55 -8.39 -3.94
C SER A 327 -4.88 -7.81 -2.57
N VAL A 328 -6.16 -7.61 -2.25
CA VAL A 328 -6.63 -7.19 -0.92
C VAL A 328 -6.30 -8.25 0.13
N ILE A 329 -6.61 -9.53 -0.13
CA ILE A 329 -6.29 -10.64 0.78
C ILE A 329 -4.78 -10.75 1.04
N ARG A 330 -3.93 -10.57 0.01
CA ARG A 330 -2.46 -10.57 0.19
C ARG A 330 -1.98 -9.42 1.07
N ARG A 331 -2.60 -8.23 0.99
CA ARG A 331 -2.28 -7.11 1.87
C ARG A 331 -2.64 -7.40 3.32
N MET A 332 -3.82 -7.95 3.58
CA MET A 332 -4.20 -8.39 4.93
C MET A 332 -3.20 -9.40 5.49
N ALA A 333 -2.84 -10.43 4.71
CA ALA A 333 -1.86 -11.43 5.10
C ALA A 333 -0.47 -10.82 5.37
N LEU A 334 -0.02 -9.90 4.52
CA LEU A 334 1.25 -9.20 4.70
C LEU A 334 1.26 -8.39 6.00
N ASP A 335 0.17 -7.68 6.29
CA ASP A 335 0.07 -6.83 7.48
C ASP A 335 0.05 -7.66 8.77
N ILE A 336 -0.63 -8.81 8.80
CA ILE A 336 -0.56 -9.77 9.92
C ILE A 336 0.88 -10.25 10.14
N LEU A 337 1.55 -10.73 9.09
CA LEU A 337 2.93 -11.21 9.20
C LEU A 337 3.90 -10.11 9.64
N ARG A 338 3.63 -8.86 9.25
CA ARG A 338 4.46 -7.71 9.63
C ARG A 338 4.22 -7.30 11.07
N ALA A 339 2.98 -7.29 11.52
CA ALA A 339 2.58 -6.93 12.87
C ALA A 339 3.22 -7.83 13.93
N HIS A 340 3.47 -9.10 13.62
CA HIS A 340 4.06 -10.04 14.57
C HIS A 340 5.51 -9.65 14.92
N PRO A 341 5.88 -9.57 16.23
CA PRO A 341 7.15 -9.00 16.71
C PRO A 341 8.37 -9.86 16.40
N LEU A 342 8.21 -11.14 16.04
CA LEU A 342 9.33 -12.04 15.79
C LEU A 342 10.31 -11.42 14.77
N PRO A 343 11.63 -11.28 15.09
CA PRO A 343 12.61 -10.62 14.22
C PRO A 343 13.05 -11.55 13.07
N ARG A 344 12.12 -11.90 12.20
CA ARG A 344 12.32 -12.73 11.00
C ARG A 344 11.74 -12.04 9.77
N SER A 345 12.26 -12.37 8.61
CA SER A 345 11.71 -11.88 7.33
C SER A 345 10.28 -12.39 7.13
N ILE A 346 9.48 -11.66 6.32
CA ILE A 346 8.09 -12.03 5.99
C ILE A 346 8.03 -13.47 5.42
N ALA A 347 8.95 -13.82 4.51
CA ALA A 347 9.01 -15.17 3.95
C ALA A 347 9.25 -16.25 5.02
N ARG A 348 10.10 -15.97 6.02
CA ARG A 348 10.34 -16.91 7.12
C ARG A 348 9.15 -17.03 8.07
N LYS A 349 8.46 -15.92 8.36
CA LYS A 349 7.22 -15.96 9.14
C LYS A 349 6.12 -16.73 8.43
N MET A 350 5.99 -16.57 7.11
CA MET A 350 5.07 -17.33 6.26
C MET A 350 5.38 -18.85 6.32
N ASN A 351 6.66 -19.25 6.25
CA ASN A 351 7.05 -20.65 6.39
C ASN A 351 6.76 -21.18 7.79
N LEU A 352 7.00 -20.39 8.84
CA LEU A 352 6.64 -20.78 10.22
C LEU A 352 5.13 -20.98 10.36
N ALA A 353 4.30 -20.10 9.79
CA ALA A 353 2.84 -20.27 9.80
C ALA A 353 2.40 -21.58 9.15
N ARG A 354 3.12 -22.04 8.11
CA ARG A 354 2.85 -23.30 7.44
C ARG A 354 3.20 -24.54 8.27
N TRP A 355 4.27 -24.45 9.08
CA TRP A 355 4.85 -25.60 9.77
C TRP A 355 4.51 -25.68 11.27
N ASN A 356 4.07 -24.57 11.87
CA ASN A 356 3.86 -24.45 13.30
C ASN A 356 2.46 -23.89 13.57
N LYS A 357 1.53 -24.79 13.95
CA LYS A 357 0.14 -24.42 14.24
C LYS A 357 0.00 -23.39 15.36
N PRO A 358 0.68 -23.49 16.52
CA PRO A 358 0.64 -22.45 17.54
C PRO A 358 1.01 -21.07 17.00
N PHE A 359 2.08 -20.97 16.21
CA PHE A 359 2.49 -19.72 15.59
C PHE A 359 1.42 -19.20 14.59
N PHE A 360 0.83 -20.08 13.79
CA PHE A 360 -0.25 -19.70 12.89
C PHE A 360 -1.44 -19.08 13.64
N PHE A 361 -1.88 -19.69 14.74
CA PHE A 361 -2.96 -19.15 15.56
C PHE A 361 -2.59 -17.84 16.25
N GLU A 362 -1.34 -17.71 16.72
CA GLU A 362 -0.81 -16.50 17.34
C GLU A 362 -0.89 -15.30 16.39
N LEU A 363 -0.68 -15.48 15.07
CA LEU A 363 -0.78 -14.41 14.08
C LEU A 363 -2.11 -13.66 14.11
N PHE A 364 -3.22 -14.35 14.42
CA PHE A 364 -4.54 -13.74 14.49
C PHE A 364 -4.84 -13.03 15.81
N SER A 365 -4.01 -13.21 16.85
CA SER A 365 -4.22 -12.58 18.16
C SER A 365 -4.08 -11.04 18.12
N TYR A 366 -3.43 -10.51 17.10
CA TYR A 366 -3.25 -9.07 16.90
C TYR A 366 -4.44 -8.39 16.23
N VAL A 367 -5.39 -9.12 15.67
CA VAL A 367 -6.60 -8.54 15.08
C VAL A 367 -7.73 -8.56 16.11
N ARG A 368 -7.97 -7.41 16.76
CA ARG A 368 -8.94 -7.25 17.87
C ARG A 368 -10.00 -6.20 17.58
#